data_8b05e0fcda1e517f1e96542aff4474a3
#
_entry.id   8b05e0fcda1e517f1e96542aff4474a3
#
_cell.length_a   1.000
_cell.length_b   1.000
_cell.length_c   1.000
_cell.angle_alpha   90.00
_cell.angle_beta   90.00
_cell.angle_gamma   90.00
#
_symmetry.space_group_name_H-M   'P 1'
#
loop_
_entity.id
_entity.type
_entity.pdbx_description
1 polymer ?
#
loop_
_entity_poly.entity_id
_entity_poly.type
_entity_poly.pdbx_seq_one_letter_code
_entity_poly.pdbx_strand_id
1 'polypeptide(L)'
;PDKPRALTPEEFYRSGRKYKVLWLLHGTFGDHSDWVRKTNIEMYATERNLVVVMPSALNSSYANWDKFMMGFGMFDYLTEELMPLIYGWLPVSDKREDNYIAGLSMGGRGTIKFAVNHPDKFAAAAVLSAAPVDFSLMSPGNPNMMLDCANPRTLASIENAGGLEAYQNSCENVWAIIDKLAPTGKLPRLMFACGTEDTLIYENLQTFRKHCEEIGLDCHWFIKEGYRHEWRFWDLAIQDALDFFGLTERGGNPY
;
A
#
# COMPACT_ATOMS: atom_id res chain seq x y z
N PRO A 1 -12.80 -6.52 16.57
CA PRO A 1 -14.23 -6.64 16.25
C PRO A 1 -15.04 -6.80 17.52
N ASP A 2 -16.16 -6.07 17.57
CA ASP A 2 -17.01 -6.05 18.75
C ASP A 2 -17.79 -7.33 18.91
N LYS A 3 -17.70 -7.91 20.10
CA LYS A 3 -18.61 -8.97 20.51
C LYS A 3 -19.91 -8.34 21.03
N PRO A 4 -21.07 -8.56 20.39
CA PRO A 4 -22.34 -8.12 20.95
C PRO A 4 -22.52 -8.66 22.37
N ARG A 5 -22.96 -7.83 23.31
CA ARG A 5 -23.16 -8.23 24.71
C ARG A 5 -24.13 -9.40 24.90
N ALA A 6 -25.06 -9.56 23.95
CA ALA A 6 -26.04 -10.64 23.96
C ALA A 6 -25.47 -12.01 23.62
N LEU A 7 -24.28 -12.09 23.00
CA LEU A 7 -23.65 -13.35 22.62
C LEU A 7 -22.73 -13.88 23.71
N THR A 8 -22.78 -15.17 23.96
CA THR A 8 -21.73 -15.85 24.73
C THR A 8 -20.41 -15.86 23.95
N PRO A 9 -19.24 -16.01 24.62
CA PRO A 9 -17.97 -16.20 23.92
C PRO A 9 -18.02 -17.35 22.94
N GLU A 10 -18.67 -18.45 23.28
CA GLU A 10 -18.78 -19.64 22.42
C GLU A 10 -19.56 -19.34 21.13
N GLU A 11 -20.72 -18.70 21.22
CA GLU A 11 -21.54 -18.31 20.06
C GLU A 11 -20.77 -17.32 19.16
N PHE A 12 -20.03 -16.39 19.74
CA PHE A 12 -19.27 -15.41 18.99
C PHE A 12 -18.08 -16.05 18.25
N TYR A 13 -17.24 -16.82 18.96
CA TYR A 13 -16.01 -17.37 18.38
C TYR A 13 -16.25 -18.59 17.48
N ARG A 14 -17.36 -19.30 17.63
CA ARG A 14 -17.75 -20.42 16.76
C ARG A 14 -18.70 -20.03 15.63
N SER A 15 -18.98 -18.75 15.46
CA SER A 15 -19.90 -18.26 14.41
C SER A 15 -19.45 -18.57 12.98
N GLY A 16 -18.19 -18.95 12.76
CA GLY A 16 -17.61 -19.09 11.42
C GLY A 16 -17.43 -17.76 10.70
N ARG A 17 -17.67 -16.63 11.38
CA ARG A 17 -17.54 -15.29 10.80
C ARG A 17 -16.10 -15.02 10.40
N LYS A 18 -15.93 -14.53 9.17
CA LYS A 18 -14.65 -14.03 8.66
C LYS A 18 -14.69 -12.50 8.57
N TYR A 19 -13.58 -11.86 8.93
CA TYR A 19 -13.41 -10.41 8.90
C TYR A 19 -12.66 -9.97 7.66
N LYS A 20 -12.94 -8.77 7.19
CA LYS A 20 -12.15 -8.10 6.15
C LYS A 20 -10.79 -7.70 6.71
N VAL A 21 -9.80 -7.59 5.84
CA VAL A 21 -8.41 -7.30 6.22
C VAL A 21 -7.89 -6.07 5.50
N LEU A 22 -7.24 -5.20 6.25
CA LEU A 22 -6.39 -4.13 5.73
C LEU A 22 -4.92 -4.46 6.02
N TRP A 23 -4.14 -4.59 4.96
CA TRP A 23 -2.68 -4.67 5.01
C TRP A 23 -2.13 -3.25 4.98
N LEU A 24 -1.56 -2.77 6.11
CA LEU A 24 -1.23 -1.36 6.31
C LEU A 24 0.28 -1.18 6.47
N LEU A 25 0.90 -0.58 5.47
CA LEU A 25 2.35 -0.52 5.30
C LEU A 25 2.95 0.78 5.84
N HIS A 26 4.04 0.69 6.62
CA HIS A 26 4.77 1.84 7.17
C HIS A 26 5.70 2.50 6.15
N GLY A 27 6.10 3.74 6.43
CA GLY A 27 7.08 4.50 5.64
C GLY A 27 8.53 4.20 6.00
N THR A 28 9.45 4.91 5.35
CA THR A 28 10.90 4.84 5.65
C THR A 28 11.15 5.19 7.13
N PHE A 29 12.05 4.47 7.77
CA PHE A 29 12.41 4.56 9.20
C PHE A 29 11.28 4.20 10.18
N GLY A 30 10.17 3.69 9.68
CA GLY A 30 9.05 3.23 10.48
C GLY A 30 9.09 1.74 10.79
N ASP A 31 8.07 1.30 11.49
CA ASP A 31 7.82 -0.10 11.82
C ASP A 31 6.30 -0.38 11.99
N HIS A 32 5.96 -1.59 12.39
CA HIS A 32 4.58 -2.03 12.62
C HIS A 32 3.78 -1.15 13.60
N SER A 33 4.45 -0.39 14.48
CA SER A 33 3.80 0.40 15.53
C SER A 33 3.45 1.84 15.09
N ASP A 34 3.98 2.31 13.96
CA ASP A 34 3.85 3.71 13.56
C ASP A 34 2.40 4.16 13.39
N TRP A 35 1.58 3.34 12.74
CA TRP A 35 0.19 3.67 12.48
C TRP A 35 -0.64 3.79 13.76
N VAL A 36 -0.47 2.86 14.72
CA VAL A 36 -1.20 2.94 16.02
C VAL A 36 -0.72 4.07 16.91
N ARG A 37 0.57 4.46 16.82
CA ARG A 37 1.13 5.55 17.65
C ARG A 37 0.82 6.94 17.12
N LYS A 38 0.55 7.08 15.82
CA LYS A 38 0.51 8.38 15.14
C LYS A 38 -0.84 8.70 14.50
N THR A 39 -1.77 7.73 14.54
CA THR A 39 -3.14 7.87 14.02
C THR A 39 -4.15 7.21 14.96
N ASN A 40 -5.43 7.35 14.65
CA ASN A 40 -6.49 6.63 15.35
C ASN A 40 -6.92 5.34 14.62
N ILE A 41 -6.01 4.67 13.92
CA ILE A 41 -6.33 3.50 13.08
C ILE A 41 -7.02 2.38 13.87
N GLU A 42 -6.69 2.18 15.14
CA GLU A 42 -7.32 1.17 16.00
C GLU A 42 -8.82 1.46 16.18
N MET A 43 -9.18 2.72 16.44
CA MET A 43 -10.57 3.16 16.53
C MET A 43 -11.29 2.99 15.19
N TYR A 44 -10.68 3.44 14.09
CA TYR A 44 -11.27 3.33 12.76
C TYR A 44 -11.52 1.88 12.35
N ALA A 45 -10.60 0.97 12.68
CA ALA A 45 -10.72 -0.46 12.43
C ALA A 45 -11.85 -1.09 13.26
N THR A 46 -11.96 -0.71 14.53
CA THR A 46 -13.01 -1.19 15.44
C THR A 46 -14.39 -0.78 14.94
N GLU A 47 -14.58 0.48 14.57
CA GLU A 47 -15.84 1.00 14.02
C GLU A 47 -16.31 0.25 12.77
N ARG A 48 -15.39 -0.34 12.01
CA ARG A 48 -15.67 -1.01 10.74
C ARG A 48 -15.58 -2.54 10.80
N ASN A 49 -15.40 -3.11 11.99
CA ASN A 49 -15.15 -4.55 12.17
C ASN A 49 -14.02 -5.09 11.25
N LEU A 50 -12.94 -4.33 11.15
CA LEU A 50 -11.81 -4.59 10.27
C LEU A 50 -10.63 -5.15 11.06
N VAL A 51 -9.95 -6.15 10.53
CA VAL A 51 -8.62 -6.56 11.02
C VAL A 51 -7.56 -5.78 10.26
N VAL A 52 -6.64 -5.15 10.98
CA VAL A 52 -5.50 -4.43 10.38
C VAL A 52 -4.23 -5.20 10.68
N VAL A 53 -3.48 -5.52 9.62
CA VAL A 53 -2.17 -6.18 9.71
C VAL A 53 -1.10 -5.18 9.31
N MET A 54 -0.19 -4.90 10.23
CA MET A 54 0.88 -3.92 10.07
C MET A 54 2.24 -4.62 10.13
N PRO A 55 2.82 -5.05 9.01
CA PRO A 55 4.12 -5.70 8.99
C PRO A 55 5.25 -4.68 9.20
N SER A 56 6.35 -5.12 9.83
CA SER A 56 7.62 -4.41 9.77
C SER A 56 8.44 -4.90 8.57
N ALA A 57 8.86 -3.98 7.71
CA ALA A 57 9.60 -4.30 6.48
C ALA A 57 10.95 -3.59 6.39
N LEU A 58 11.49 -3.09 7.50
CA LEU A 58 12.74 -2.32 7.52
C LEU A 58 12.70 -1.15 6.51
N ASN A 59 13.86 -0.72 6.02
CA ASN A 59 13.98 0.24 4.91
C ASN A 59 14.14 -0.46 3.55
N SER A 60 13.47 -1.60 3.37
CA SER A 60 13.63 -2.48 2.21
C SER A 60 12.94 -2.00 0.93
N SER A 61 12.17 -0.91 0.98
CA SER A 61 11.24 -0.53 -0.10
C SER A 61 10.22 -1.63 -0.44
N TYR A 62 9.98 -2.55 0.50
CA TYR A 62 9.15 -3.76 0.27
C TYR A 62 9.63 -4.56 -0.96
N ALA A 63 10.96 -4.66 -1.12
CA ALA A 63 11.60 -5.39 -2.21
C ALA A 63 12.32 -6.64 -1.67
N ASN A 64 12.60 -7.57 -2.56
CA ASN A 64 13.51 -8.67 -2.29
C ASN A 64 14.96 -8.19 -2.51
N TRP A 65 15.81 -8.39 -1.51
CA TRP A 65 17.21 -7.95 -1.53
C TRP A 65 18.14 -9.17 -1.54
N ASP A 66 18.19 -9.87 -2.67
CA ASP A 66 18.93 -11.13 -2.79
C ASP A 66 20.44 -10.95 -2.64
N LYS A 67 20.96 -9.78 -3.03
CA LYS A 67 22.41 -9.48 -2.99
C LYS A 67 22.82 -8.61 -1.80
N PHE A 68 21.88 -7.91 -1.20
CA PHE A 68 22.13 -6.96 -0.12
C PHE A 68 21.22 -7.26 1.09
N MET A 69 21.41 -6.52 2.18
CA MET A 69 20.57 -6.61 3.38
C MET A 69 20.39 -8.05 3.91
N MET A 70 21.42 -8.87 3.80
CA MET A 70 21.44 -10.27 4.24
C MET A 70 20.39 -11.17 3.55
N GLY A 71 19.93 -10.79 2.36
CA GLY A 71 18.96 -11.57 1.59
C GLY A 71 17.51 -11.45 2.08
N PHE A 72 17.11 -10.33 2.66
CA PHE A 72 15.72 -10.15 3.09
C PHE A 72 14.77 -10.04 1.89
N GLY A 73 13.86 -11.00 1.76
CA GLY A 73 12.80 -11.05 0.74
C GLY A 73 11.51 -10.41 1.24
N MET A 74 11.45 -9.07 1.37
CA MET A 74 10.26 -8.40 1.96
C MET A 74 9.06 -8.35 1.02
N PHE A 75 9.27 -8.50 -0.29
CA PHE A 75 8.16 -8.63 -1.23
C PHE A 75 7.50 -10.01 -1.09
N ASP A 76 8.29 -11.07 -1.10
CA ASP A 76 7.77 -12.43 -0.94
C ASP A 76 7.25 -12.67 0.47
N TYR A 77 7.92 -12.15 1.50
CA TYR A 77 7.49 -12.26 2.89
C TYR A 77 6.02 -11.88 3.10
N LEU A 78 5.57 -10.74 2.52
CA LEU A 78 4.19 -10.33 2.69
C LEU A 78 3.20 -11.32 2.06
N THR A 79 3.46 -11.76 0.84
CA THR A 79 2.48 -12.50 0.03
C THR A 79 2.60 -14.01 0.16
N GLU A 80 3.81 -14.53 0.45
CA GLU A 80 4.10 -15.96 0.48
C GLU A 80 4.15 -16.53 1.91
N GLU A 81 4.44 -15.67 2.90
CA GLU A 81 4.57 -16.10 4.29
C GLU A 81 3.50 -15.47 5.19
N LEU A 82 3.45 -14.13 5.27
CA LEU A 82 2.60 -13.44 6.22
C LEU A 82 1.11 -13.58 5.89
N MET A 83 0.72 -13.40 4.64
CA MET A 83 -0.70 -13.54 4.26
C MET A 83 -1.23 -14.95 4.56
N PRO A 84 -0.58 -16.05 4.13
CA PRO A 84 -1.00 -17.41 4.50
C PRO A 84 -1.05 -17.65 6.00
N LEU A 85 -0.06 -17.16 6.76
CA LEU A 85 -0.04 -17.27 8.21
C LEU A 85 -1.28 -16.59 8.84
N ILE A 86 -1.59 -15.37 8.45
CA ILE A 86 -2.72 -14.60 8.97
C ILE A 86 -4.06 -15.27 8.62
N TYR A 87 -4.23 -15.76 7.39
CA TYR A 87 -5.44 -16.46 6.97
C TYR A 87 -5.63 -17.79 7.72
N GLY A 88 -4.54 -18.49 8.06
CA GLY A 88 -4.60 -19.73 8.83
C GLY A 88 -4.79 -19.52 10.33
N TRP A 89 -4.33 -18.39 10.86
CA TRP A 89 -4.32 -18.14 12.31
C TRP A 89 -5.50 -17.31 12.80
N LEU A 90 -5.93 -16.31 12.04
CA LEU A 90 -7.00 -15.39 12.44
C LEU A 90 -8.32 -15.69 11.68
N PRO A 91 -9.49 -15.32 12.24
CA PRO A 91 -10.79 -15.47 11.58
C PRO A 91 -10.99 -14.39 10.50
N VAL A 92 -10.08 -14.30 9.55
CA VAL A 92 -10.12 -13.33 8.45
C VAL A 92 -10.41 -14.00 7.12
N SER A 93 -10.96 -13.24 6.18
CA SER A 93 -11.26 -13.71 4.83
C SER A 93 -10.03 -13.68 3.95
N ASP A 94 -9.81 -14.74 3.18
CA ASP A 94 -8.79 -14.84 2.14
C ASP A 94 -9.30 -14.45 0.74
N LYS A 95 -10.58 -14.05 0.65
CA LYS A 95 -11.18 -13.62 -0.61
C LYS A 95 -10.69 -12.25 -1.03
N ARG A 96 -10.45 -12.06 -2.32
CA ARG A 96 -10.01 -10.78 -2.90
C ARG A 96 -10.86 -9.60 -2.47
N GLU A 97 -12.18 -9.74 -2.52
CA GLU A 97 -13.15 -8.68 -2.19
C GLU A 97 -13.12 -8.20 -0.74
N ASP A 98 -12.50 -8.96 0.14
CA ASP A 98 -12.39 -8.67 1.58
C ASP A 98 -10.98 -8.21 1.99
N ASN A 99 -10.04 -8.13 1.03
CA ASN A 99 -8.66 -7.75 1.27
C ASN A 99 -8.32 -6.39 0.63
N TYR A 100 -7.78 -5.50 1.43
CA TYR A 100 -7.39 -4.15 1.06
C TYR A 100 -5.94 -3.91 1.45
N ILE A 101 -5.24 -3.05 0.71
CA ILE A 101 -3.87 -2.67 1.04
C ILE A 101 -3.72 -1.15 1.02
N ALA A 102 -3.03 -0.59 2.00
CA ALA A 102 -2.71 0.83 2.06
C ALA A 102 -1.33 1.05 2.67
N GLY A 103 -0.76 2.21 2.42
CA GLY A 103 0.51 2.57 3.04
C GLY A 103 0.96 3.96 2.65
N LEU A 104 1.89 4.52 3.43
CA LEU A 104 2.41 5.85 3.25
C LEU A 104 3.87 5.85 2.77
N SER A 105 4.25 6.81 1.92
CA SER A 105 5.65 7.01 1.50
C SER A 105 6.26 5.73 0.92
N MET A 106 7.30 5.17 1.53
CA MET A 106 7.85 3.86 1.17
C MET A 106 6.77 2.77 1.15
N GLY A 107 5.87 2.76 2.16
CA GLY A 107 4.72 1.85 2.21
C GLY A 107 3.70 2.12 1.12
N GLY A 108 3.53 3.37 0.69
CA GLY A 108 2.70 3.71 -0.46
C GLY A 108 3.26 3.14 -1.77
N ARG A 109 4.59 3.21 -1.96
CA ARG A 109 5.26 2.52 -3.09
C ARG A 109 5.11 1.00 -3.00
N GLY A 110 5.23 0.44 -1.80
CA GLY A 110 4.95 -0.98 -1.56
C GLY A 110 3.50 -1.33 -1.90
N THR A 111 2.54 -0.52 -1.44
CA THR A 111 1.11 -0.70 -1.69
C THR A 111 0.79 -0.86 -3.18
N ILE A 112 1.23 0.09 -4.02
CA ILE A 112 0.94 -0.01 -5.45
C ILE A 112 1.70 -1.16 -6.10
N LYS A 113 2.94 -1.44 -5.68
CA LYS A 113 3.71 -2.58 -6.17
C LYS A 113 2.99 -3.90 -5.88
N PHE A 114 2.55 -4.14 -4.66
CA PHE A 114 1.77 -5.35 -4.34
C PHE A 114 0.46 -5.42 -5.12
N ALA A 115 -0.27 -4.32 -5.19
CA ALA A 115 -1.57 -4.26 -5.85
C ALA A 115 -1.52 -4.61 -7.34
N VAL A 116 -0.48 -4.18 -8.06
CA VAL A 116 -0.36 -4.44 -9.50
C VAL A 116 0.31 -5.78 -9.82
N ASN A 117 1.19 -6.28 -8.95
CA ASN A 117 1.83 -7.58 -9.14
C ASN A 117 0.94 -8.75 -8.65
N HIS A 118 0.02 -8.48 -7.72
CA HIS A 118 -0.94 -9.46 -7.18
C HIS A 118 -2.38 -8.93 -7.26
N PRO A 119 -2.89 -8.59 -8.46
CA PRO A 119 -4.21 -7.98 -8.60
C PRO A 119 -5.37 -8.92 -8.20
N ASP A 120 -5.08 -10.20 -8.09
CA ASP A 120 -5.99 -11.24 -7.60
C ASP A 120 -6.14 -11.26 -6.08
N LYS A 121 -5.22 -10.64 -5.34
CA LYS A 121 -5.23 -10.65 -3.87
C LYS A 121 -6.00 -9.48 -3.25
N PHE A 122 -6.15 -8.34 -3.94
CA PHE A 122 -6.71 -7.12 -3.36
C PHE A 122 -7.90 -6.58 -4.15
N ALA A 123 -8.96 -6.17 -3.43
CA ALA A 123 -10.11 -5.48 -4.00
C ALA A 123 -9.80 -4.02 -4.33
N ALA A 124 -9.03 -3.37 -3.46
CA ALA A 124 -8.61 -1.98 -3.62
C ALA A 124 -7.29 -1.69 -2.90
N ALA A 125 -6.60 -0.65 -3.38
CA ALA A 125 -5.34 -0.18 -2.84
C ALA A 125 -5.35 1.34 -2.67
N ALA A 126 -4.85 1.85 -1.52
CA ALA A 126 -4.71 3.27 -1.26
C ALA A 126 -3.24 3.67 -1.05
N VAL A 127 -2.73 4.48 -1.96
CA VAL A 127 -1.34 4.92 -2.05
C VAL A 127 -1.24 6.33 -1.47
N LEU A 128 -0.63 6.46 -0.28
CA LEU A 128 -0.55 7.73 0.43
C LEU A 128 0.86 8.32 0.30
N SER A 129 0.97 9.55 -0.19
CA SER A 129 2.24 10.25 -0.40
C SER A 129 3.27 9.39 -1.13
N ALA A 130 2.87 8.78 -2.23
CA ALA A 130 3.71 8.06 -3.16
C ALA A 130 3.08 8.08 -4.56
N ALA A 131 3.90 7.93 -5.58
CA ALA A 131 3.44 7.83 -6.96
C ALA A 131 4.35 6.91 -7.78
N PRO A 132 3.82 6.19 -8.76
CA PRO A 132 4.62 5.56 -9.79
C PRO A 132 5.43 6.59 -10.58
N VAL A 133 6.60 6.19 -11.07
CA VAL A 133 7.42 6.98 -12.00
C VAL A 133 7.77 6.14 -13.22
N ASP A 134 7.89 6.78 -14.37
CA ASP A 134 8.20 6.10 -15.63
C ASP A 134 9.69 5.73 -15.70
N PHE A 135 10.00 4.45 -15.56
CA PHE A 135 11.37 3.95 -15.60
C PHE A 135 12.03 4.07 -16.97
N SER A 136 11.28 4.36 -18.04
CA SER A 136 11.87 4.66 -19.36
C SER A 136 12.67 5.96 -19.36
N LEU A 137 12.40 6.85 -18.42
CA LEU A 137 13.07 8.15 -18.22
C LEU A 137 14.29 8.07 -17.31
N MET A 138 14.66 6.89 -16.81
CA MET A 138 15.82 6.72 -15.95
C MET A 138 17.12 7.12 -16.65
N SER A 139 17.89 7.99 -16.02
CA SER A 139 19.19 8.45 -16.54
C SER A 139 20.09 8.94 -15.40
N PRO A 140 21.44 8.86 -15.55
CA PRO A 140 22.35 9.45 -14.57
C PRO A 140 22.16 10.96 -14.45
N GLY A 141 22.03 11.45 -13.21
CA GLY A 141 21.84 12.88 -12.94
C GLY A 141 20.42 13.38 -13.23
N ASN A 142 19.43 12.50 -13.36
CA ASN A 142 18.03 12.90 -13.49
C ASN A 142 17.61 13.74 -12.27
N PRO A 143 16.95 14.90 -12.45
CA PRO A 143 16.51 15.76 -11.33
C PRO A 143 15.51 15.06 -10.41
N ASN A 144 14.74 14.11 -10.93
CA ASN A 144 13.93 13.23 -10.11
C ASN A 144 14.80 12.12 -9.53
N MET A 145 15.05 12.18 -8.22
CA MET A 145 15.93 11.22 -7.54
C MET A 145 15.51 9.75 -7.69
N MET A 146 14.23 9.48 -7.96
CA MET A 146 13.73 8.12 -8.20
C MET A 146 14.05 7.61 -9.61
N LEU A 147 14.40 8.50 -10.54
CA LEU A 147 14.80 8.22 -11.90
C LEU A 147 16.30 8.43 -12.12
N ASP A 148 17.03 8.90 -11.09
CA ASP A 148 18.47 9.08 -11.17
C ASP A 148 19.21 7.76 -10.92
N CYS A 149 19.70 7.15 -12.01
CA CYS A 149 20.49 5.91 -11.94
C CYS A 149 21.82 6.04 -11.17
N ALA A 150 22.32 7.27 -10.96
CA ALA A 150 23.53 7.53 -10.18
C ALA A 150 23.24 7.78 -8.71
N ASN A 151 21.99 7.97 -8.32
CA ASN A 151 21.61 8.08 -6.91
C ASN A 151 21.93 6.76 -6.20
N PRO A 152 22.68 6.75 -5.07
CA PRO A 152 23.12 5.52 -4.41
C PRO A 152 21.99 4.55 -4.05
N ARG A 153 20.82 5.08 -3.69
CA ARG A 153 19.65 4.24 -3.35
C ARG A 153 19.04 3.57 -4.58
N THR A 154 18.89 4.30 -5.67
CA THR A 154 18.40 3.77 -6.94
C THR A 154 19.41 2.80 -7.54
N LEU A 155 20.71 3.15 -7.51
CA LEU A 155 21.80 2.30 -7.97
C LEU A 155 21.82 0.95 -7.23
N ALA A 156 21.69 0.96 -5.90
CA ALA A 156 21.61 -0.29 -5.13
C ALA A 156 20.46 -1.20 -5.57
N SER A 157 19.29 -0.62 -5.88
CA SER A 157 18.13 -1.39 -6.41
C SER A 157 18.43 -1.95 -7.81
N ILE A 158 19.06 -1.17 -8.67
CA ILE A 158 19.51 -1.59 -10.01
C ILE A 158 20.50 -2.74 -9.91
N GLU A 159 21.52 -2.61 -9.06
CA GLU A 159 22.53 -3.66 -8.87
C GLU A 159 21.93 -4.92 -8.25
N ASN A 160 21.00 -4.77 -7.30
CA ASN A 160 20.28 -5.90 -6.71
C ASN A 160 19.47 -6.67 -7.76
N ALA A 161 18.82 -5.97 -8.69
CA ALA A 161 18.05 -6.58 -9.78
C ALA A 161 18.92 -7.24 -10.86
N GLY A 162 20.23 -6.94 -10.89
CA GLY A 162 21.15 -7.46 -11.91
C GLY A 162 21.45 -6.52 -13.07
N GLY A 163 21.15 -5.23 -12.90
CA GLY A 163 21.41 -4.16 -13.85
C GLY A 163 20.15 -3.38 -14.23
N LEU A 164 20.35 -2.27 -14.97
CA LEU A 164 19.28 -1.33 -15.30
C LEU A 164 18.14 -1.99 -16.11
N GLU A 165 18.47 -2.75 -17.12
CA GLU A 165 17.48 -3.44 -17.95
C GLU A 165 16.64 -4.45 -17.12
N ALA A 166 17.30 -5.23 -16.26
CA ALA A 166 16.62 -6.15 -15.35
C ALA A 166 15.70 -5.41 -14.37
N TYR A 167 16.16 -4.27 -13.83
CA TYR A 167 15.35 -3.44 -12.93
C TYR A 167 14.13 -2.84 -13.63
N GLN A 168 14.30 -2.32 -14.86
CA GLN A 168 13.20 -1.79 -15.67
C GLN A 168 12.17 -2.85 -16.08
N ASN A 169 12.55 -4.12 -16.14
CA ASN A 169 11.66 -5.24 -16.47
C ASN A 169 11.18 -6.02 -15.23
N SER A 170 11.49 -5.55 -14.03
CA SER A 170 11.11 -6.21 -12.78
C SER A 170 9.74 -5.77 -12.25
N CYS A 171 9.31 -6.40 -11.15
CA CYS A 171 8.11 -6.00 -10.38
C CYS A 171 8.17 -4.57 -9.80
N GLU A 172 9.34 -3.94 -9.83
CA GLU A 172 9.54 -2.55 -9.39
C GLU A 172 9.00 -1.52 -10.40
N ASN A 173 8.91 -1.87 -11.68
CA ASN A 173 8.39 -0.98 -12.72
C ASN A 173 6.86 -0.96 -12.75
N VAL A 174 6.31 -0.39 -11.70
CA VAL A 174 4.85 -0.31 -11.49
C VAL A 174 4.14 0.43 -12.63
N TRP A 175 4.77 1.47 -13.20
CA TRP A 175 4.21 2.21 -14.32
C TRP A 175 3.93 1.32 -15.52
N ALA A 176 4.93 0.58 -15.99
CA ALA A 176 4.77 -0.32 -17.14
C ALA A 176 3.79 -1.49 -16.86
N ILE A 177 3.73 -1.95 -15.60
CA ILE A 177 2.76 -2.99 -15.21
C ILE A 177 1.33 -2.44 -15.26
N ILE A 178 1.11 -1.20 -14.83
CA ILE A 178 -0.19 -0.52 -14.92
C ILE A 178 -0.61 -0.39 -16.37
N ASP A 179 0.27 0.07 -17.26
CA ASP A 179 -0.01 0.21 -18.70
C ASP A 179 -0.45 -1.12 -19.32
N LYS A 180 0.21 -2.21 -18.93
CA LYS A 180 -0.14 -3.56 -19.40
C LYS A 180 -1.48 -4.05 -18.84
N LEU A 181 -1.81 -3.72 -17.59
CA LEU A 181 -2.99 -4.27 -16.91
C LEU A 181 -4.23 -3.40 -17.05
N ALA A 182 -4.11 -2.08 -17.21
CA ALA A 182 -5.25 -1.17 -17.28
C ALA A 182 -6.27 -1.59 -18.36
N PRO A 183 -5.87 -1.97 -19.60
CA PRO A 183 -6.83 -2.39 -20.62
C PRO A 183 -7.54 -3.71 -20.30
N THR A 184 -7.02 -4.49 -19.35
CA THR A 184 -7.56 -5.83 -19.02
C THR A 184 -8.68 -5.78 -17.98
N GLY A 185 -8.87 -4.67 -17.28
CA GLY A 185 -9.81 -4.54 -16.17
C GLY A 185 -9.47 -5.38 -14.93
N LYS A 186 -8.24 -5.91 -14.84
CA LYS A 186 -7.81 -6.78 -13.72
C LYS A 186 -7.26 -6.01 -12.53
N LEU A 187 -6.88 -4.74 -12.71
CA LEU A 187 -6.38 -3.93 -11.60
C LEU A 187 -7.40 -3.85 -10.46
N PRO A 188 -6.96 -3.83 -9.20
CA PRO A 188 -7.83 -3.43 -8.11
C PRO A 188 -8.24 -1.96 -8.26
N ARG A 189 -9.27 -1.52 -7.57
CA ARG A 189 -9.58 -0.10 -7.48
C ARG A 189 -8.41 0.64 -6.84
N LEU A 190 -8.00 1.75 -7.42
CA LEU A 190 -6.82 2.50 -6.97
C LEU A 190 -7.21 3.87 -6.42
N MET A 191 -6.62 4.21 -5.29
CA MET A 191 -6.67 5.54 -4.69
C MET A 191 -5.26 6.09 -4.53
N PHE A 192 -5.10 7.36 -4.84
CA PHE A 192 -3.86 8.11 -4.61
C PHE A 192 -4.15 9.35 -3.76
N ALA A 193 -3.36 9.54 -2.71
CA ALA A 193 -3.51 10.66 -1.80
C ALA A 193 -2.20 11.43 -1.63
N CYS A 194 -2.26 12.77 -1.66
CA CYS A 194 -1.10 13.64 -1.46
C CYS A 194 -1.51 15.02 -0.96
N GLY A 195 -0.69 15.62 -0.12
CA GLY A 195 -0.78 17.02 0.20
C GLY A 195 -0.14 17.89 -0.91
N THR A 196 -0.68 19.10 -1.16
CA THR A 196 -0.14 19.98 -2.21
C THR A 196 1.25 20.54 -1.89
N GLU A 197 1.64 20.57 -0.61
CA GLU A 197 2.96 20.97 -0.14
C GLU A 197 3.92 19.80 0.11
N ASP A 198 3.56 18.58 -0.31
CA ASP A 198 4.46 17.42 -0.31
C ASP A 198 5.44 17.53 -1.48
N THR A 199 6.50 18.30 -1.30
CA THR A 199 7.52 18.58 -2.32
C THR A 199 8.30 17.36 -2.79
N LEU A 200 8.19 16.22 -2.08
CA LEU A 200 8.85 14.97 -2.47
C LEU A 200 8.03 14.20 -3.53
N ILE A 201 6.70 14.33 -3.49
CA ILE A 201 5.82 13.41 -4.21
C ILE A 201 4.85 14.13 -5.14
N TYR A 202 4.41 15.34 -4.81
CA TYR A 202 3.29 15.98 -5.49
C TYR A 202 3.46 16.11 -7.01
N GLU A 203 4.64 16.51 -7.49
CA GLU A 203 4.92 16.64 -8.93
C GLU A 203 4.85 15.26 -9.65
N ASN A 204 5.43 14.24 -9.03
CA ASN A 204 5.35 12.87 -9.57
C ASN A 204 3.89 12.38 -9.61
N LEU A 205 3.12 12.70 -8.59
CA LEU A 205 1.71 12.33 -8.56
C LEU A 205 0.91 13.04 -9.66
N GLN A 206 1.15 14.32 -9.91
CA GLN A 206 0.48 15.04 -11.00
C GLN A 206 0.85 14.47 -12.38
N THR A 207 2.12 14.11 -12.57
CA THR A 207 2.60 13.44 -13.79
C THR A 207 1.89 12.10 -13.98
N PHE A 208 1.81 11.29 -12.93
CA PHE A 208 1.13 10.00 -12.99
C PHE A 208 -0.39 10.14 -13.18
N ARG A 209 -1.01 11.14 -12.54
CA ARG A 209 -2.44 11.44 -12.73
C ARG A 209 -2.77 11.76 -14.19
N LYS A 210 -1.97 12.62 -14.81
CA LYS A 210 -2.12 12.92 -16.24
C LYS A 210 -2.00 11.66 -17.10
N HIS A 211 -1.04 10.80 -16.80
CA HIS A 211 -0.89 9.51 -17.47
C HIS A 211 -2.13 8.61 -17.30
N CYS A 212 -2.69 8.52 -16.10
CA CYS A 212 -3.93 7.77 -15.87
C CYS A 212 -5.09 8.30 -16.73
N GLU A 213 -5.21 9.63 -16.86
CA GLU A 213 -6.20 10.27 -17.73
C GLU A 213 -5.98 9.90 -19.22
N GLU A 214 -4.72 9.88 -19.68
CA GLU A 214 -4.35 9.52 -21.06
C GLU A 214 -4.65 8.06 -21.39
N ILE A 215 -4.45 7.13 -20.44
CA ILE A 215 -4.73 5.70 -20.66
C ILE A 215 -6.16 5.28 -20.25
N GLY A 216 -6.99 6.22 -19.79
CA GLY A 216 -8.37 5.97 -19.36
C GLY A 216 -8.47 5.14 -18.08
N LEU A 217 -7.48 5.20 -17.20
CA LEU A 217 -7.50 4.53 -15.90
C LEU A 217 -8.18 5.40 -14.86
N ASP A 218 -9.34 4.96 -14.36
CA ASP A 218 -10.07 5.64 -13.29
C ASP A 218 -9.44 5.36 -11.93
N CYS A 219 -9.10 6.44 -11.20
CA CYS A 219 -8.54 6.39 -9.87
C CYS A 219 -9.22 7.41 -8.96
N HIS A 220 -9.33 7.08 -7.67
CA HIS A 220 -9.76 8.05 -6.67
C HIS A 220 -8.58 8.94 -6.25
N TRP A 221 -8.76 10.27 -6.29
CA TRP A 221 -7.71 11.24 -5.98
C TRP A 221 -8.08 12.05 -4.74
N PHE A 222 -7.37 11.83 -3.63
CA PHE A 222 -7.52 12.60 -2.39
C PHE A 222 -6.38 13.61 -2.25
N ILE A 223 -6.59 14.81 -2.78
CA ILE A 223 -5.60 15.90 -2.75
C ILE A 223 -6.03 16.96 -1.73
N LYS A 224 -5.14 17.29 -0.79
CA LYS A 224 -5.41 18.27 0.27
C LYS A 224 -4.43 19.42 0.22
N GLU A 225 -4.98 20.63 0.13
CA GLU A 225 -4.21 21.86 0.15
C GLU A 225 -3.53 22.07 1.51
N GLY A 226 -2.27 22.57 1.49
CA GLY A 226 -1.52 22.97 2.68
C GLY A 226 -0.89 21.83 3.47
N TYR A 227 -1.11 20.58 3.10
CA TYR A 227 -0.49 19.43 3.76
C TYR A 227 0.82 19.04 3.09
N ARG A 228 1.76 18.59 3.93
CA ARG A 228 3.10 18.11 3.56
C ARG A 228 3.20 16.60 3.66
N HIS A 229 4.44 16.09 3.57
CA HIS A 229 4.78 14.68 3.82
C HIS A 229 4.74 14.38 5.33
N GLU A 230 3.55 14.24 5.90
CA GLU A 230 3.35 14.28 7.36
C GLU A 230 2.20 13.39 7.86
N TRP A 231 2.30 12.98 9.12
CA TRP A 231 1.33 12.11 9.77
C TRP A 231 -0.07 12.72 9.90
N ARG A 232 -0.19 14.03 10.05
CA ARG A 232 -1.51 14.71 10.09
C ARG A 232 -2.28 14.50 8.79
N PHE A 233 -1.58 14.52 7.66
CA PHE A 233 -2.17 14.22 6.37
C PHE A 233 -2.54 12.73 6.27
N TRP A 234 -1.67 11.83 6.68
CA TRP A 234 -1.90 10.39 6.55
C TRP A 234 -3.03 9.89 7.45
N ASP A 235 -3.27 10.49 8.63
CA ASP A 235 -4.44 10.18 9.45
C ASP A 235 -5.76 10.60 8.78
N LEU A 236 -5.79 11.70 8.03
CA LEU A 236 -6.94 12.07 7.21
C LEU A 236 -7.11 11.15 5.99
N ALA A 237 -6.01 10.89 5.30
CA ALA A 237 -6.03 10.10 4.07
C ALA A 237 -6.43 8.65 4.30
N ILE A 238 -6.07 8.04 5.44
CA ILE A 238 -6.49 6.67 5.75
C ILE A 238 -8.00 6.58 6.03
N GLN A 239 -8.63 7.61 6.57
CA GLN A 239 -10.07 7.64 6.76
C GLN A 239 -10.80 7.68 5.40
N ASP A 240 -10.35 8.52 4.46
CA ASP A 240 -10.87 8.56 3.09
C ASP A 240 -10.64 7.22 2.37
N ALA A 241 -9.47 6.59 2.59
CA ALA A 241 -9.18 5.27 2.04
C ALA A 241 -10.15 4.19 2.55
N LEU A 242 -10.48 4.19 3.83
CA LEU A 242 -11.46 3.25 4.40
C LEU A 242 -12.86 3.44 3.79
N ASP A 243 -13.26 4.67 3.56
CA ASP A 243 -14.53 4.99 2.88
C ASP A 243 -14.49 4.60 1.39
N PHE A 244 -13.37 4.87 0.69
CA PHE A 244 -13.12 4.41 -0.68
C PHE A 244 -13.16 2.89 -0.81
N PHE A 245 -12.69 2.15 0.20
CA PHE A 245 -12.79 0.68 0.22
C PHE A 245 -14.24 0.18 0.38
N GLY A 246 -15.19 1.05 0.70
CA GLY A 246 -16.57 0.67 1.00
C GLY A 246 -16.75 0.16 2.44
N LEU A 247 -15.84 0.55 3.32
CA LEU A 247 -15.87 0.20 4.74
C LEU A 247 -16.55 1.30 5.57
N THR A 248 -17.70 1.74 5.13
CA THR A 248 -18.44 2.87 5.72
C THR A 248 -19.36 2.47 6.87
N GLU A 249 -19.70 1.19 7.00
CA GLU A 249 -20.54 0.71 8.09
C GLU A 249 -19.79 0.83 9.42
N ARG A 250 -20.19 1.81 10.20
CA ARG A 250 -19.73 1.95 11.57
C ARG A 250 -20.53 0.99 12.43
N GLY A 251 -19.88 -0.08 12.87
CA GLY A 251 -20.41 -0.95 13.92
C GLY A 251 -20.75 -0.11 15.15
N GLY A 252 -21.70 -0.55 15.96
CA GLY A 252 -22.04 0.15 17.20
C GLY A 252 -20.80 0.36 18.07
N ASN A 253 -20.77 1.47 18.81
CA ASN A 253 -19.71 1.74 19.77
C ASN A 253 -19.56 0.55 20.74
N PRO A 254 -18.37 -0.05 20.86
CA PRO A 254 -18.15 -1.17 21.78
C PRO A 254 -18.22 -0.80 23.25
N TYR A 255 -18.24 0.49 23.59
CA TYR A 255 -18.21 1.01 24.97
C TYR A 255 -19.57 1.49 25.46
#